data_193240d277cda46b7a0984b8f13d9095
#
_entry.id   193240d277cda46b7a0984b8f13d9095
#
_cell.length_a   1.000
_cell.length_b   1.000
_cell.length_c   1.000
_cell.angle_alpha   90.00
_cell.angle_beta   90.00
_cell.angle_gamma   90.00
#
_symmetry.space_group_name_H-M   'P 1'
#
loop_
_entity.id
_entity.type
_entity.pdbx_description
1 polymer ?
#
loop_
_entity_poly.entity_id
_entity_poly.type
_entity_poly.pdbx_seq_one_letter_code
_entity_poly.pdbx_strand_id
1 'polypeptide(L)'
;MRYLLIGRGRMGRCVRDAAAALGDQVEGMLGRDDLERLGRMGRTADVVVDFSRPEALAELCAYARRTATPVLSGTTGFTDRQLAQLRALGAHVPVLWSPNFSVGAAALFRAAEAAAGILGPGFDVEVTELHHRGKSDAPSGTALRLMRAADPAGRLHPVYGRRGECGRSRDEAGVHALRGGTAPGTHSVYFLGCGEELVLTHRALSRDIYAAGAVRAARALPGMAPGFYDLETVLLGG
;
A
#
# COMPACT_ATOMS: atom_id res chain seq x y z
N MET A 1 -6.86 -20.07 8.34
CA MET A 1 -5.83 -19.25 8.99
C MET A 1 -6.41 -18.49 10.18
N ARG A 2 -5.58 -18.14 11.18
CA ARG A 2 -6.03 -17.41 12.38
C ARG A 2 -5.40 -16.02 12.38
N TYR A 3 -6.21 -15.01 12.61
CA TYR A 3 -5.81 -13.61 12.61
C TYR A 3 -5.98 -12.98 13.99
N LEU A 4 -5.03 -12.16 14.41
CA LEU A 4 -5.21 -11.17 15.46
C LEU A 4 -5.27 -9.79 14.79
N LEU A 5 -6.39 -9.08 14.94
CA LEU A 5 -6.58 -7.77 14.33
C LEU A 5 -6.32 -6.66 15.36
N ILE A 6 -5.52 -5.67 14.95
CA ILE A 6 -5.33 -4.44 15.71
C ILE A 6 -6.03 -3.31 14.93
N GLY A 7 -7.00 -2.68 15.60
CA GLY A 7 -7.85 -1.65 15.01
C GLY A 7 -9.29 -2.12 14.76
N ARG A 8 -10.23 -1.50 15.52
CA ARG A 8 -11.69 -1.73 15.40
C ARG A 8 -12.37 -0.77 14.43
N GLY A 9 -11.59 -0.04 13.65
CA GLY A 9 -12.06 0.92 12.65
C GLY A 9 -12.70 0.25 11.44
N ARG A 10 -13.01 1.08 10.44
CA ARG A 10 -13.62 0.61 9.18
C ARG A 10 -12.80 -0.48 8.51
N MET A 11 -11.49 -0.25 8.32
CA MET A 11 -10.62 -1.23 7.67
C MET A 11 -10.49 -2.54 8.46
N GLY A 12 -10.33 -2.48 9.78
CA GLY A 12 -10.26 -3.70 10.62
C GLY A 12 -11.53 -4.56 10.46
N ARG A 13 -12.71 -3.94 10.42
CA ARG A 13 -13.98 -4.66 10.17
C ARG A 13 -14.02 -5.27 8.76
N CYS A 14 -13.62 -4.53 7.73
CA CYS A 14 -13.58 -5.07 6.36
C CYS A 14 -12.60 -6.25 6.25
N VAL A 15 -11.45 -6.20 6.92
CA VAL A 15 -10.48 -7.32 6.95
C VAL A 15 -11.07 -8.53 7.66
N ARG A 16 -11.74 -8.34 8.81
CA ARG A 16 -12.46 -9.42 9.50
C ARG A 16 -13.47 -10.10 8.57
N ASP A 17 -14.29 -9.32 7.89
CA ASP A 17 -15.36 -9.83 7.03
C ASP A 17 -14.77 -10.54 5.79
N ALA A 18 -13.70 -10.00 5.21
CA ALA A 18 -12.97 -10.63 4.11
C ALA A 18 -12.29 -11.94 4.52
N ALA A 19 -11.71 -12.01 5.73
CA ALA A 19 -11.13 -13.24 6.26
C ALA A 19 -12.21 -14.31 6.50
N ALA A 20 -13.33 -13.90 7.14
CA ALA A 20 -14.47 -14.80 7.39
C ALA A 20 -15.06 -15.38 6.09
N ALA A 21 -15.15 -14.59 5.03
CA ALA A 21 -15.63 -15.04 3.71
C ALA A 21 -14.75 -16.15 3.10
N LEU A 22 -13.49 -16.28 3.52
CA LEU A 22 -12.55 -17.33 3.10
C LEU A 22 -12.50 -18.51 4.10
N GLY A 23 -13.36 -18.53 5.12
CA GLY A 23 -13.35 -19.54 6.17
C GLY A 23 -12.21 -19.39 7.18
N ASP A 24 -11.54 -18.25 7.21
CA ASP A 24 -10.47 -17.95 8.17
C ASP A 24 -11.08 -17.48 9.52
N GLN A 25 -10.32 -17.62 10.62
CA GLN A 25 -10.75 -17.29 11.96
C GLN A 25 -10.09 -15.99 12.45
N VAL A 26 -10.86 -15.14 13.10
CA VAL A 26 -10.36 -13.95 13.80
C VAL A 26 -10.41 -14.22 15.29
N GLU A 27 -9.25 -14.49 15.90
CA GLU A 27 -9.09 -14.84 17.33
C GLU A 27 -9.34 -13.65 18.26
N GLY A 28 -9.18 -12.45 17.73
CA GLY A 28 -9.45 -11.22 18.48
C GLY A 28 -9.32 -9.97 17.61
N MET A 29 -10.01 -8.93 18.07
CA MET A 29 -9.92 -7.60 17.50
C MET A 29 -9.69 -6.60 18.63
N LEU A 30 -8.46 -6.05 18.70
CA LEU A 30 -8.05 -5.14 19.76
C LEU A 30 -8.20 -3.68 19.30
N GLY A 31 -8.76 -2.87 20.19
CA GLY A 31 -8.84 -1.43 20.05
C GLY A 31 -7.81 -0.72 20.92
N ARG A 32 -7.88 0.62 20.97
CA ARG A 32 -6.98 1.44 21.79
C ARG A 32 -6.94 0.98 23.26
N ASP A 33 -8.10 0.71 23.83
CA ASP A 33 -8.27 0.40 25.25
C ASP A 33 -7.84 -1.03 25.62
N ASP A 34 -7.53 -1.85 24.62
CA ASP A 34 -7.13 -3.25 24.82
C ASP A 34 -5.66 -3.52 24.50
N LEU A 35 -4.91 -2.53 24.02
CA LEU A 35 -3.53 -2.74 23.51
C LEU A 35 -2.61 -3.31 24.58
N GLU A 36 -2.76 -2.91 25.83
CA GLU A 36 -2.00 -3.46 26.97
C GLU A 36 -2.13 -4.98 27.12
N ARG A 37 -3.23 -5.56 26.64
CA ARG A 37 -3.45 -7.02 26.65
C ARG A 37 -2.40 -7.76 25.85
N LEU A 38 -1.85 -7.13 24.76
CA LEU A 38 -0.78 -7.71 23.96
C LEU A 38 0.43 -8.09 24.79
N GLY A 39 0.73 -7.33 25.85
CA GLY A 39 1.84 -7.60 26.77
C GLY A 39 1.73 -8.96 27.47
N ARG A 40 0.52 -9.45 27.69
CA ARG A 40 0.22 -10.70 28.41
C ARG A 40 -0.24 -11.85 27.52
N MET A 41 -0.63 -11.58 26.26
CA MET A 41 -1.11 -12.60 25.32
C MET A 41 0.05 -13.46 24.81
N GLY A 42 -0.16 -14.79 24.79
CA GLY A 42 0.67 -15.73 24.04
C GLY A 42 0.40 -15.64 22.53
N ARG A 43 1.05 -16.50 21.77
CA ARG A 43 0.77 -16.65 20.33
C ARG A 43 -0.59 -17.30 20.13
N THR A 44 -1.58 -16.56 19.68
CA THR A 44 -2.95 -17.03 19.41
C THR A 44 -3.28 -17.09 17.93
N ALA A 45 -2.50 -16.39 17.09
CA ALA A 45 -2.77 -16.23 15.67
C ALA A 45 -1.55 -16.60 14.82
N ASP A 46 -1.81 -16.86 13.56
CA ASP A 46 -0.77 -17.14 12.56
C ASP A 46 -0.16 -15.84 12.02
N VAL A 47 -0.93 -14.73 12.06
CA VAL A 47 -0.52 -13.39 11.64
C VAL A 47 -1.25 -12.32 12.46
N VAL A 48 -0.56 -11.20 12.75
CA VAL A 48 -1.20 -9.96 13.21
C VAL A 48 -1.45 -9.05 12.02
N VAL A 49 -2.66 -8.51 11.93
CA VAL A 49 -3.03 -7.52 10.91
C VAL A 49 -3.42 -6.22 11.60
N ASP A 50 -2.64 -5.18 11.33
CA ASP A 50 -2.78 -3.87 11.97
C ASP A 50 -3.33 -2.82 10.99
N PHE A 51 -4.51 -2.31 11.28
CA PHE A 51 -5.13 -1.12 10.69
C PHE A 51 -5.58 -0.17 11.79
N SER A 52 -4.65 0.25 12.62
CA SER A 52 -4.92 1.06 13.80
C SER A 52 -4.36 2.49 13.67
N ARG A 53 -3.45 2.83 14.55
CA ARG A 53 -2.78 4.14 14.62
C ARG A 53 -1.31 3.96 15.00
N PRO A 54 -0.44 4.94 14.72
CA PRO A 54 0.98 4.89 15.05
C PRO A 54 1.30 4.63 16.52
N GLU A 55 0.41 5.02 17.44
CA GLU A 55 0.60 4.82 18.88
C GLU A 55 0.56 3.35 19.29
N ALA A 56 -0.04 2.46 18.49
CA ALA A 56 -0.09 1.03 18.78
C ALA A 56 1.20 0.27 18.43
N LEU A 57 2.14 0.94 17.76
CA LEU A 57 3.31 0.28 17.18
C LEU A 57 4.22 -0.38 18.22
N ALA A 58 4.41 0.27 19.38
CA ALA A 58 5.33 -0.24 20.40
C ALA A 58 4.84 -1.59 20.95
N GLU A 59 3.57 -1.68 21.34
CA GLU A 59 2.94 -2.88 21.85
C GLU A 59 2.85 -3.98 20.79
N LEU A 60 2.53 -3.61 19.54
CA LEU A 60 2.52 -4.52 18.40
C LEU A 60 3.91 -5.15 18.18
N CYS A 61 4.96 -4.35 18.11
CA CYS A 61 6.33 -4.83 17.91
C CYS A 61 6.78 -5.73 19.08
N ALA A 62 6.48 -5.34 20.33
CA ALA A 62 6.82 -6.14 21.51
C ALA A 62 6.11 -7.51 21.49
N TYR A 63 4.81 -7.53 21.15
CA TYR A 63 4.04 -8.76 20.99
C TYR A 63 4.61 -9.65 19.89
N ALA A 64 4.77 -9.12 18.68
CA ALA A 64 5.21 -9.88 17.53
C ALA A 64 6.60 -10.50 17.74
N ARG A 65 7.54 -9.72 18.31
CA ARG A 65 8.88 -10.21 18.65
C ARG A 65 8.86 -11.34 19.69
N ARG A 66 8.06 -11.20 20.76
CA ARG A 66 7.98 -12.17 21.84
C ARG A 66 7.30 -13.48 21.41
N THR A 67 6.31 -13.41 20.54
CA THR A 67 5.51 -14.55 20.08
C THR A 67 5.95 -15.12 18.73
N ALA A 68 6.95 -14.52 18.09
CA ALA A 68 7.38 -14.84 16.73
C ALA A 68 6.20 -14.85 15.74
N THR A 69 5.28 -13.87 15.85
CA THR A 69 4.10 -13.77 14.98
C THR A 69 4.38 -12.79 13.85
N PRO A 70 4.20 -13.17 12.58
CA PRO A 70 4.28 -12.29 11.42
C PRO A 70 3.34 -11.08 11.53
N VAL A 71 3.72 -9.95 10.96
CA VAL A 71 2.97 -8.69 11.03
C VAL A 71 2.67 -8.16 9.63
N LEU A 72 1.39 -7.87 9.37
CA LEU A 72 0.97 -7.03 8.26
C LEU A 72 0.43 -5.72 8.84
N SER A 73 1.01 -4.58 8.47
CA SER A 73 0.53 -3.26 8.89
C SER A 73 0.11 -2.40 7.71
N GLY A 74 -1.12 -1.90 7.77
CA GLY A 74 -1.70 -0.87 6.89
C GLY A 74 -1.87 0.46 7.61
N THR A 75 -1.31 0.59 8.80
CA THR A 75 -1.33 1.86 9.55
C THR A 75 -0.44 2.88 8.83
N THR A 76 -0.98 4.06 8.62
CA THR A 76 -0.31 5.21 8.00
C THR A 76 -0.01 6.30 9.03
N GLY A 77 0.81 7.28 8.64
CA GLY A 77 1.17 8.39 9.53
C GLY A 77 2.30 8.07 10.52
N PHE A 78 3.04 6.99 10.31
CA PHE A 78 4.26 6.73 11.07
C PHE A 78 5.30 7.83 10.85
N THR A 79 5.96 8.25 11.92
CA THR A 79 7.20 9.01 11.85
C THR A 79 8.33 8.13 11.31
N ASP A 80 9.42 8.75 10.82
CA ASP A 80 10.60 8.00 10.34
C ASP A 80 11.14 7.05 11.42
N ARG A 81 11.17 7.49 12.68
CA ARG A 81 11.57 6.67 13.83
C ARG A 81 10.67 5.43 14.00
N GLN A 82 9.36 5.61 13.89
CA GLN A 82 8.40 4.51 14.00
C GLN A 82 8.53 3.53 12.81
N LEU A 83 8.72 4.06 11.61
CA LEU A 83 8.94 3.22 10.43
C LEU A 83 10.26 2.44 10.55
N ALA A 84 11.31 3.06 11.09
CA ALA A 84 12.57 2.38 11.39
C ALA A 84 12.39 1.26 12.45
N GLN A 85 11.56 1.50 13.48
CA GLN A 85 11.22 0.48 14.47
C GLN A 85 10.47 -0.70 13.84
N LEU A 86 9.50 -0.44 12.95
CA LEU A 86 8.78 -1.49 12.24
C LEU A 86 9.71 -2.28 11.29
N ARG A 87 10.65 -1.60 10.62
CA ARG A 87 11.69 -2.25 9.81
C ARG A 87 12.61 -3.15 10.63
N ALA A 88 13.02 -2.68 11.81
CA ALA A 88 13.89 -3.45 12.71
C ALA A 88 13.21 -4.73 13.22
N LEU A 89 11.88 -4.75 13.34
CA LEU A 89 11.13 -5.96 13.66
C LEU A 89 11.33 -7.06 12.60
N GLY A 90 11.58 -6.68 11.34
CA GLY A 90 11.87 -7.59 10.23
C GLY A 90 13.08 -8.50 10.47
N ALA A 91 14.01 -8.15 11.36
CA ALA A 91 15.10 -9.04 11.77
C ALA A 91 14.63 -10.27 12.58
N HIS A 92 13.40 -10.28 13.06
CA HIS A 92 12.86 -11.31 13.95
C HIS A 92 11.67 -12.09 13.36
N VAL A 93 10.82 -11.41 12.59
CA VAL A 93 9.61 -11.97 11.98
C VAL A 93 9.39 -11.38 10.60
N PRO A 94 8.61 -12.05 9.72
CA PRO A 94 8.15 -11.43 8.49
C PRO A 94 7.27 -10.22 8.81
N VAL A 95 7.60 -9.07 8.23
CA VAL A 95 6.85 -7.81 8.37
C VAL A 95 6.51 -7.28 6.99
N LEU A 96 5.23 -7.13 6.71
CA LEU A 96 4.73 -6.40 5.55
C LEU A 96 4.18 -5.06 6.00
N TRP A 97 4.66 -3.98 5.43
CA TRP A 97 4.02 -2.67 5.55
C TRP A 97 3.69 -2.09 4.18
N SER A 98 2.44 -1.64 4.03
CA SER A 98 2.00 -0.92 2.85
C SER A 98 0.93 0.13 3.20
N PRO A 99 1.01 1.35 2.64
CA PRO A 99 -0.08 2.33 2.76
C PRO A 99 -1.28 2.00 1.87
N ASN A 100 -1.15 1.02 0.96
CA ASN A 100 -2.19 0.62 0.01
C ASN A 100 -2.10 -0.89 -0.25
N PHE A 101 -3.20 -1.61 0.00
CA PHE A 101 -3.30 -3.06 -0.19
C PHE A 101 -4.06 -3.47 -1.45
N SER A 102 -4.29 -2.58 -2.40
CA SER A 102 -4.90 -2.94 -3.68
C SER A 102 -3.95 -3.79 -4.53
N VAL A 103 -4.34 -5.03 -4.78
CA VAL A 103 -3.59 -5.95 -5.68
C VAL A 103 -3.49 -5.38 -7.09
N GLY A 104 -4.58 -4.74 -7.58
CA GLY A 104 -4.57 -4.09 -8.89
C GLY A 104 -3.63 -2.88 -8.97
N ALA A 105 -3.49 -2.10 -7.87
CA ALA A 105 -2.52 -1.01 -7.84
C ALA A 105 -1.08 -1.54 -7.81
N ALA A 106 -0.81 -2.62 -7.07
CA ALA A 106 0.48 -3.30 -7.07
C ALA A 106 0.86 -3.80 -8.48
N ALA A 107 -0.09 -4.44 -9.18
CA ALA A 107 0.09 -4.86 -10.56
C ALA A 107 0.34 -3.67 -11.51
N LEU A 108 -0.37 -2.55 -11.33
CA LEU A 108 -0.15 -1.33 -12.10
C LEU A 108 1.27 -0.79 -11.94
N PHE A 109 1.82 -0.76 -10.73
CA PHE A 109 3.20 -0.29 -10.50
C PHE A 109 4.22 -1.17 -11.22
N ARG A 110 4.10 -2.49 -11.11
CA ARG A 110 5.01 -3.42 -11.80
C ARG A 110 4.90 -3.33 -13.32
N ALA A 111 3.68 -3.20 -13.85
CA ALA A 111 3.46 -3.01 -15.27
C ALA A 111 4.05 -1.67 -15.77
N ALA A 112 3.91 -0.59 -15.01
CA ALA A 112 4.48 0.71 -15.34
C ALA A 112 6.03 0.67 -15.34
N GLU A 113 6.63 0.00 -14.35
CA GLU A 113 8.08 -0.19 -14.26
C GLU A 113 8.62 -1.00 -15.45
N ALA A 114 7.96 -2.10 -15.79
CA ALA A 114 8.33 -2.92 -16.94
C ALA A 114 8.18 -2.15 -18.26
N ALA A 115 7.07 -1.41 -18.43
CA ALA A 115 6.85 -0.56 -19.60
C ALA A 115 7.93 0.52 -19.73
N ALA A 116 8.26 1.23 -18.64
CA ALA A 116 9.31 2.25 -18.63
C ALA A 116 10.67 1.67 -19.06
N GLY A 117 11.01 0.47 -18.60
CA GLY A 117 12.25 -0.22 -18.98
C GLY A 117 12.33 -0.58 -20.47
N ILE A 118 11.20 -0.92 -21.08
CA ILE A 118 11.11 -1.29 -22.50
C ILE A 118 11.09 -0.04 -23.39
N LEU A 119 10.26 0.95 -23.05
CA LEU A 119 10.01 2.15 -23.85
C LEU A 119 11.18 3.14 -23.82
N GLY A 120 11.89 3.18 -22.69
CA GLY A 120 13.07 4.05 -22.54
C GLY A 120 12.73 5.56 -22.57
N PRO A 121 13.75 6.44 -22.77
CA PRO A 121 13.60 7.89 -22.64
C PRO A 121 12.93 8.57 -23.84
N GLY A 122 12.50 7.80 -24.84
CA GLY A 122 11.81 8.32 -26.02
C GLY A 122 10.34 8.66 -25.80
N PHE A 123 9.78 8.25 -24.67
CA PHE A 123 8.38 8.47 -24.31
C PHE A 123 8.24 9.49 -23.19
N ASP A 124 7.32 10.43 -23.38
CA ASP A 124 6.90 11.36 -22.35
C ASP A 124 6.02 10.65 -21.32
N VAL A 125 6.16 10.99 -20.04
CA VAL A 125 5.39 10.38 -18.96
C VAL A 125 4.41 11.38 -18.37
N GLU A 126 3.13 10.98 -18.28
CA GLU A 126 2.09 11.74 -17.60
C GLU A 126 1.32 10.81 -16.65
N VAL A 127 0.93 11.30 -15.47
CA VAL A 127 0.15 10.56 -14.48
C VAL A 127 -1.12 11.34 -14.15
N THR A 128 -2.26 10.65 -14.18
CA THR A 128 -3.52 11.22 -13.70
C THR A 128 -4.08 10.40 -12.56
N GLU A 129 -4.74 11.07 -11.60
CA GLU A 129 -5.47 10.39 -10.53
C GLU A 129 -6.79 11.09 -10.23
N LEU A 130 -7.81 10.29 -9.93
CA LEU A 130 -9.14 10.77 -9.53
C LEU A 130 -9.53 10.16 -8.20
N HIS A 131 -9.91 11.01 -7.25
CA HIS A 131 -10.51 10.61 -5.97
C HIS A 131 -11.74 11.43 -5.61
N HIS A 132 -12.46 10.93 -4.60
CA HIS A 132 -13.63 11.63 -4.06
C HIS A 132 -13.30 13.05 -3.58
N ARG A 133 -14.33 13.91 -3.54
CA ARG A 133 -14.20 15.33 -3.18
C ARG A 133 -13.58 15.60 -1.80
N GLY A 134 -13.69 14.66 -0.88
CA GLY A 134 -13.16 14.80 0.48
C GLY A 134 -11.70 14.36 0.69
N LYS A 135 -10.97 14.00 -0.39
CA LYS A 135 -9.54 13.67 -0.27
C LYS A 135 -8.71 14.96 -0.23
N SER A 136 -7.95 15.15 0.85
CA SER A 136 -7.20 16.39 1.11
C SER A 136 -5.83 16.43 0.44
N ASP A 137 -5.13 15.30 0.40
CA ASP A 137 -3.81 15.22 -0.24
C ASP A 137 -3.94 15.18 -1.77
N ALA A 138 -3.12 15.97 -2.45
CA ALA A 138 -3.01 16.02 -3.91
C ALA A 138 -1.57 16.39 -4.32
N PRO A 139 -0.90 15.57 -5.13
CA PRO A 139 -1.33 14.25 -5.59
C PRO A 139 -1.39 13.20 -4.47
N SER A 140 -2.11 12.08 -4.74
CA SER A 140 -2.15 10.96 -3.81
C SER A 140 -0.79 10.25 -3.72
N GLY A 141 -0.51 9.60 -2.56
CA GLY A 141 0.69 8.78 -2.41
C GLY A 141 0.82 7.68 -3.49
N THR A 142 -0.32 7.15 -3.96
CA THR A 142 -0.38 6.15 -5.05
C THR A 142 0.04 6.77 -6.39
N ALA A 143 -0.39 7.99 -6.70
CA ALA A 143 0.04 8.69 -7.92
C ALA A 143 1.54 8.98 -7.92
N LEU A 144 2.08 9.44 -6.78
CA LEU A 144 3.52 9.67 -6.64
C LEU A 144 4.34 8.38 -6.75
N ARG A 145 3.81 7.26 -6.24
CA ARG A 145 4.45 5.94 -6.41
C ARG A 145 4.38 5.49 -7.87
N LEU A 146 3.26 5.70 -8.55
CA LEU A 146 3.09 5.37 -9.97
C LEU A 146 4.06 6.16 -10.85
N MET A 147 4.22 7.46 -10.57
CA MET A 147 5.24 8.28 -11.23
C MET A 147 6.65 7.69 -11.07
N ARG A 148 7.02 7.31 -9.83
CA ARG A 148 8.34 6.68 -9.58
C ARG A 148 8.49 5.32 -10.28
N ALA A 149 7.43 4.53 -10.39
CA ALA A 149 7.44 3.28 -11.15
C ALA A 149 7.62 3.52 -12.65
N ALA A 150 7.07 4.61 -13.17
CA ALA A 150 7.23 5.02 -14.57
C ALA A 150 8.59 5.69 -14.87
N ASP A 151 9.33 6.07 -13.84
CA ASP A 151 10.69 6.60 -13.93
C ASP A 151 11.60 5.96 -12.87
N PRO A 152 11.96 4.69 -13.02
CA PRO A 152 12.78 3.98 -12.03
C PRO A 152 14.21 4.54 -11.92
N ALA A 153 14.68 5.26 -12.94
CA ALA A 153 15.99 5.92 -12.93
C ALA A 153 15.98 7.30 -12.25
N GLY A 154 14.79 7.83 -11.87
CA GLY A 154 14.65 9.10 -11.18
C GLY A 154 15.13 10.31 -12.01
N ARG A 155 14.94 10.28 -13.33
CA ARG A 155 15.39 11.34 -14.26
C ARG A 155 14.37 12.45 -14.43
N LEU A 156 13.10 12.16 -14.15
CA LEU A 156 12.01 13.09 -14.39
C LEU A 156 11.66 13.84 -13.10
N HIS A 157 11.44 15.13 -13.22
CA HIS A 157 10.90 15.93 -12.13
C HIS A 157 9.37 16.10 -12.27
N PRO A 158 8.60 16.08 -11.17
CA PRO A 158 7.15 16.18 -11.25
C PRO A 158 6.69 17.62 -11.53
N VAL A 159 5.75 17.76 -12.48
CA VAL A 159 5.03 19.01 -12.75
C VAL A 159 3.57 18.83 -12.34
N TYR A 160 3.13 19.58 -11.34
CA TYR A 160 1.79 19.46 -10.73
C TYR A 160 0.78 20.39 -11.42
N GLY A 161 0.12 19.83 -12.43
CA GLY A 161 -0.84 20.59 -13.25
C GLY A 161 -0.16 21.53 -14.26
N ARG A 162 -0.86 21.83 -15.34
CA ARG A 162 -0.46 22.81 -16.34
C ARG A 162 -1.57 23.84 -16.51
N ARG A 163 -1.24 25.11 -16.72
CA ARG A 163 -2.21 26.15 -17.02
C ARG A 163 -1.60 27.24 -17.90
N GLY A 164 -2.43 27.88 -18.70
CA GLY A 164 -1.98 28.95 -19.63
C GLY A 164 -1.05 28.42 -20.71
N GLU A 165 -0.18 29.27 -21.19
CA GLU A 165 0.86 28.92 -22.14
C GLU A 165 2.05 28.34 -21.36
N CYS A 166 2.22 27.01 -21.37
CA CYS A 166 3.35 26.33 -20.76
C CYS A 166 3.81 25.20 -21.66
N GLY A 167 5.03 25.29 -22.12
CA GLY A 167 5.70 24.21 -22.84
C GLY A 167 5.95 23.01 -21.94
N ARG A 168 6.27 21.85 -22.55
CA ARG A 168 6.74 20.65 -21.85
C ARG A 168 8.23 20.48 -22.15
N SER A 169 9.04 20.21 -21.12
CA SER A 169 10.42 19.77 -21.29
C SER A 169 10.52 18.24 -21.26
N ARG A 170 11.65 17.70 -21.74
CA ARG A 170 11.84 16.24 -21.81
C ARG A 170 12.13 15.58 -20.47
N ASP A 171 12.54 16.34 -19.48
CA ASP A 171 12.95 15.91 -18.15
C ASP A 171 11.82 16.07 -17.11
N GLU A 172 10.57 16.20 -17.55
CA GLU A 172 9.42 16.34 -16.65
C GLU A 172 8.40 15.20 -16.80
N ALA A 173 7.70 14.92 -15.70
CA ALA A 173 6.50 14.09 -15.69
C ALA A 173 5.32 14.89 -15.13
N GLY A 174 4.25 15.03 -15.90
CA GLY A 174 3.04 15.68 -15.40
C GLY A 174 2.32 14.79 -14.39
N VAL A 175 1.85 15.38 -13.28
CA VAL A 175 1.05 14.67 -12.28
C VAL A 175 -0.20 15.48 -11.98
N HIS A 176 -1.36 14.96 -12.38
CA HIS A 176 -2.64 15.66 -12.38
C HIS A 176 -3.65 15.01 -11.43
N ALA A 177 -4.12 15.76 -10.45
CA ALA A 177 -5.04 15.28 -9.43
C ALA A 177 -6.46 15.83 -9.66
N LEU A 178 -7.42 14.93 -9.90
CA LEU A 178 -8.84 15.25 -10.01
C LEU A 178 -9.56 14.93 -8.71
N ARG A 179 -10.50 15.79 -8.32
CA ARG A 179 -11.33 15.62 -7.11
C ARG A 179 -12.81 15.81 -7.47
N GLY A 180 -13.63 14.79 -7.19
CA GLY A 180 -15.06 14.85 -7.50
C GLY A 180 -15.80 13.59 -7.08
N GLY A 181 -17.10 13.71 -6.89
CA GLY A 181 -17.97 12.57 -6.58
C GLY A 181 -17.53 11.78 -5.36
N THR A 182 -17.65 10.45 -5.48
CA THR A 182 -17.38 9.44 -4.43
C THR A 182 -16.34 8.41 -4.83
N ALA A 183 -15.59 8.63 -5.93
CA ALA A 183 -14.63 7.68 -6.48
C ALA A 183 -13.61 7.24 -5.42
N PRO A 184 -13.42 5.92 -5.20
CA PRO A 184 -12.43 5.42 -4.25
C PRO A 184 -11.00 5.70 -4.68
N GLY A 185 -10.73 5.70 -5.99
CA GLY A 185 -9.46 6.03 -6.60
C GLY A 185 -9.33 5.44 -8.00
N THR A 186 -8.91 6.26 -8.96
CA THR A 186 -8.45 5.83 -10.29
C THR A 186 -7.07 6.40 -10.50
N HIS A 187 -6.16 5.61 -11.05
CA HIS A 187 -4.79 6.04 -11.35
C HIS A 187 -4.43 5.56 -12.74
N SER A 188 -3.93 6.46 -13.56
CA SER A 188 -3.45 6.16 -14.92
C SER A 188 -2.06 6.71 -15.11
N VAL A 189 -1.23 5.96 -15.82
CA VAL A 189 0.03 6.44 -16.37
C VAL A 189 -0.03 6.35 -17.89
N TYR A 190 0.47 7.37 -18.52
CA TYR A 190 0.55 7.53 -19.97
C TYR A 190 2.04 7.57 -20.36
N PHE A 191 2.42 6.75 -21.31
CA PHE A 191 3.68 6.82 -22.01
C PHE A 191 3.38 7.26 -23.45
N LEU A 192 3.80 8.46 -23.81
CA LEU A 192 3.43 9.14 -25.03
C LEU A 192 4.64 9.24 -25.96
N GLY A 193 4.64 8.45 -27.00
CA GLY A 193 5.70 8.39 -28.03
C GLY A 193 5.32 9.15 -29.30
N CYS A 194 6.19 9.10 -30.30
CA CYS A 194 5.91 9.66 -31.61
C CYS A 194 5.02 8.69 -32.42
N GLY A 195 3.72 9.01 -32.50
CA GLY A 195 2.77 8.22 -33.27
C GLY A 195 2.14 7.03 -32.52
N GLU A 196 2.47 6.85 -31.24
CA GLU A 196 1.88 5.82 -30.39
C GLU A 196 1.78 6.26 -28.94
N GLU A 197 0.89 5.63 -28.19
CA GLU A 197 0.76 5.80 -26.75
C GLU A 197 0.49 4.47 -26.07
N LEU A 198 1.02 4.31 -24.84
CA LEU A 198 0.64 3.22 -23.94
C LEU A 198 0.00 3.82 -22.69
N VAL A 199 -1.21 3.38 -22.36
CA VAL A 199 -1.93 3.82 -21.17
C VAL A 199 -2.21 2.63 -20.26
N LEU A 200 -1.76 2.71 -19.02
CA LEU A 200 -2.05 1.72 -17.99
C LEU A 200 -2.95 2.36 -16.93
N THR A 201 -4.08 1.74 -16.63
CA THR A 201 -5.07 2.29 -15.70
C THR A 201 -5.52 1.25 -14.69
N HIS A 202 -5.54 1.64 -13.43
CA HIS A 202 -6.23 0.94 -12.34
C HIS A 202 -7.38 1.80 -11.81
N ARG A 203 -8.57 1.20 -11.70
CA ARG A 203 -9.76 1.83 -11.13
C ARG A 203 -10.27 1.00 -9.96
N ALA A 204 -10.27 1.58 -8.77
CA ALA A 204 -10.96 1.01 -7.62
C ALA A 204 -12.46 1.26 -7.75
N LEU A 205 -13.27 0.20 -7.72
CA LEU A 205 -14.75 0.29 -7.75
C LEU A 205 -15.35 0.24 -6.34
N SER A 206 -14.65 -0.42 -5.40
CA SER A 206 -15.00 -0.50 -3.98
C SER A 206 -13.74 -0.37 -3.13
N ARG A 207 -13.91 0.01 -1.86
CA ARG A 207 -12.84 -0.03 -0.85
C ARG A 207 -12.56 -1.44 -0.31
N ASP A 208 -13.40 -2.40 -0.60
CA ASP A 208 -13.25 -3.80 -0.16
C ASP A 208 -12.01 -4.46 -0.76
N ILE A 209 -11.55 -3.96 -1.93
CA ILE A 209 -10.31 -4.42 -2.56
C ILE A 209 -9.09 -4.31 -1.64
N TYR A 210 -9.06 -3.31 -0.74
CA TYR A 210 -7.95 -3.14 0.21
C TYR A 210 -7.95 -4.22 1.29
N ALA A 211 -9.14 -4.58 1.79
CA ALA A 211 -9.30 -5.65 2.76
C ALA A 211 -8.99 -7.01 2.15
N ALA A 212 -9.50 -7.27 0.96
CA ALA A 212 -9.24 -8.51 0.21
C ALA A 212 -7.74 -8.68 -0.08
N GLY A 213 -7.06 -7.59 -0.51
CA GLY A 213 -5.63 -7.60 -0.75
C GLY A 213 -4.81 -7.80 0.53
N ALA A 214 -5.22 -7.18 1.64
CA ALA A 214 -4.57 -7.37 2.94
C ALA A 214 -4.69 -8.83 3.41
N VAL A 215 -5.88 -9.45 3.30
CA VAL A 215 -6.08 -10.86 3.66
C VAL A 215 -5.24 -11.78 2.76
N ARG A 216 -5.22 -11.51 1.43
CA ARG A 216 -4.38 -12.28 0.50
C ARG A 216 -2.90 -12.21 0.87
N ALA A 217 -2.38 -11.03 1.17
CA ALA A 217 -0.98 -10.84 1.56
C ALA A 217 -0.69 -11.45 2.95
N ALA A 218 -1.62 -11.30 3.91
CA ALA A 218 -1.48 -11.88 5.24
C ALA A 218 -1.37 -13.42 5.20
N ARG A 219 -2.03 -14.08 4.26
CA ARG A 219 -1.96 -15.53 4.09
C ARG A 219 -0.60 -16.03 3.63
N ALA A 220 0.17 -15.20 2.94
CA ALA A 220 1.51 -15.55 2.47
C ALA A 220 2.60 -15.36 3.54
N LEU A 221 2.41 -14.40 4.46
CA LEU A 221 3.45 -14.00 5.41
C LEU A 221 3.98 -15.12 6.33
N PRO A 222 3.16 -16.04 6.89
CA PRO A 222 3.68 -17.08 7.80
C PRO A 222 4.69 -18.05 7.17
N GLY A 223 4.70 -18.14 5.83
CA GLY A 223 5.64 -18.97 5.07
C GLY A 223 6.93 -18.25 4.66
N MET A 224 7.04 -16.95 4.96
CA MET A 224 8.20 -16.16 4.56
C MET A 224 9.27 -16.13 5.65
N ALA A 225 10.52 -15.94 5.24
CA ALA A 225 11.62 -15.69 6.17
C ALA A 225 11.44 -14.36 6.92
N PRO A 226 12.08 -14.17 8.10
CA PRO A 226 12.18 -12.84 8.69
C PRO A 226 12.70 -11.83 7.67
N GLY A 227 12.04 -10.67 7.58
CA GLY A 227 12.33 -9.64 6.61
C GLY A 227 11.31 -8.51 6.67
N PHE A 228 11.64 -7.39 6.01
CA PHE A 228 10.71 -6.28 5.82
C PHE A 228 10.32 -6.20 4.35
N TYR A 229 9.04 -6.38 4.07
CA TYR A 229 8.49 -6.59 2.74
C TYR A 229 7.52 -5.48 2.35
N ASP A 230 7.45 -5.20 1.07
CA ASP A 230 6.34 -4.48 0.45
C ASP A 230 5.26 -5.45 -0.08
N LEU A 231 4.14 -4.89 -0.51
CA LEU A 231 3.01 -5.68 -0.98
C LEU A 231 3.35 -6.47 -2.26
N GLU A 232 4.11 -5.86 -3.15
CA GLU A 232 4.48 -6.44 -4.44
C GLU A 232 5.35 -7.67 -4.25
N THR A 233 6.36 -7.60 -3.41
CA THR A 233 7.23 -8.72 -3.06
C THR A 233 6.44 -9.90 -2.49
N VAL A 234 5.49 -9.62 -1.58
CA VAL A 234 4.67 -10.67 -0.96
C VAL A 234 3.69 -11.33 -1.94
N LEU A 235 3.13 -10.55 -2.87
CA LEU A 235 2.09 -11.06 -3.79
C LEU A 235 2.63 -11.70 -5.06
N LEU A 236 3.79 -11.27 -5.53
CA LEU A 236 4.32 -11.66 -6.84
C LEU A 236 5.49 -12.66 -6.72
N GLY A 237 6.00 -12.86 -5.53
CA GLY A 237 7.27 -13.53 -5.30
C GLY A 237 8.43 -12.62 -5.74
N GLY A 238 9.42 -12.41 -4.93
CA GLY A 238 10.61 -11.64 -5.31
C GLY A 238 11.39 -12.27 -6.42
#